data_dd651a3328752e90531f8d15bac9e8f4
#
_entry.id   dd651a3328752e90531f8d15bac9e8f4
#
_cell.length_a   1.000
_cell.length_b   1.000
_cell.length_c   1.000
_cell.angle_alpha   90.00
_cell.angle_beta   90.00
_cell.angle_gamma   90.00
#
_symmetry.space_group_name_H-M   'P 1'
#
loop_
_entity.id
_entity.type
_entity.pdbx_description
1 polymer ?
#
loop_
_entity_poly.entity_id
_entity_poly.type
_entity_poly.pdbx_seq_one_letter_code
_entity_poly.pdbx_strand_id
1 'polypeptide(L)'
;KKYVNEDCTFCGSLVDRIVPGRIKDANEVAELEQKNGYADPLTDVGEVFGVWVIEGDEKLNDILPFKKAGLLDKVFVTPDMSPYKKRKVRILNGAHTGFVLGAYLAGENIVRDCMHDEVIKGFMNKMLYDEVIPTLPLDKNDLMQFASAVQDRFNNPFVDHELMSISLNSTSKWKARNMPSFLEYIKETGK
;
A
#
# COMPACT_ATOMS: atom_id res chain seq x y z
N LYS A 1 -18.92 28.74 9.26
CA LYS A 1 -19.47 27.48 9.81
C LYS A 1 -20.66 26.96 8.99
N LYS A 2 -21.66 27.83 8.62
CA LYS A 2 -22.83 27.43 7.85
C LYS A 2 -22.46 26.77 6.52
N TYR A 3 -21.65 27.42 5.68
CA TYR A 3 -21.17 26.87 4.40
C TYR A 3 -20.49 25.49 4.55
N VAL A 4 -19.60 25.34 5.54
CA VAL A 4 -18.88 24.07 5.76
C VAL A 4 -19.85 22.93 6.11
N ASN A 5 -20.92 23.22 6.86
CA ASN A 5 -21.87 22.20 7.31
C ASN A 5 -22.97 21.89 6.28
N GLU A 6 -23.31 22.86 5.42
CA GLU A 6 -24.44 22.73 4.49
C GLU A 6 -23.99 22.46 3.05
N ASP A 7 -22.85 23.03 2.62
CA ASP A 7 -22.41 23.00 1.22
C ASP A 7 -21.15 22.14 0.99
N CYS A 8 -20.49 21.63 2.07
CA CYS A 8 -19.29 20.79 1.95
C CYS A 8 -19.59 19.34 2.33
N THR A 9 -19.06 18.41 1.56
CA THR A 9 -19.06 16.97 1.87
C THR A 9 -17.65 16.53 2.23
N PHE A 10 -17.48 15.99 3.44
CA PHE A 10 -16.20 15.47 3.93
C PHE A 10 -16.22 13.94 3.81
N CYS A 11 -15.23 13.39 3.11
CA CYS A 11 -15.12 11.97 2.84
C CYS A 11 -13.84 11.40 3.42
N GLY A 12 -13.92 10.21 4.02
CA GLY A 12 -12.76 9.38 4.27
C GLY A 12 -12.12 8.98 2.94
N SER A 13 -10.80 8.76 2.92
CA SER A 13 -10.11 8.39 1.68
C SER A 13 -8.97 7.41 1.95
N LEU A 14 -8.86 6.40 1.09
CA LEU A 14 -7.77 5.44 1.08
C LEU A 14 -7.21 5.33 -0.34
N VAL A 15 -5.93 5.68 -0.50
CA VAL A 15 -5.18 5.44 -1.74
C VAL A 15 -4.25 4.25 -1.53
N ASP A 16 -4.23 3.33 -2.48
CA ASP A 16 -3.29 2.22 -2.54
C ASP A 16 -2.51 2.28 -3.86
N ARG A 17 -1.29 2.79 -3.79
CA ARG A 17 -0.27 2.83 -4.83
C ARG A 17 1.10 2.93 -4.18
N ILE A 18 2.06 2.14 -4.62
CA ILE A 18 3.46 2.27 -4.20
C ILE A 18 4.11 3.37 -5.03
N VAL A 19 4.59 4.41 -4.34
CA VAL A 19 5.31 5.54 -4.92
C VAL A 19 6.60 5.70 -4.13
N PRO A 20 7.75 5.20 -4.64
CA PRO A 20 9.02 5.24 -3.92
C PRO A 20 9.68 6.61 -3.88
N GLY A 21 9.26 7.53 -4.74
CA GLY A 21 9.78 8.88 -4.81
C GLY A 21 10.36 9.24 -6.17
N ARG A 22 11.05 10.36 -6.24
CA ARG A 22 11.59 10.93 -7.48
C ARG A 22 12.70 10.07 -8.08
N ILE A 23 12.81 10.12 -9.40
CA ILE A 23 13.95 9.57 -10.14
C ILE A 23 15.22 10.28 -9.65
N LYS A 24 16.22 9.49 -9.25
CA LYS A 24 17.49 10.01 -8.72
C LYS A 24 18.54 10.22 -9.80
N ASP A 25 18.47 9.47 -10.90
CA ASP A 25 19.41 9.58 -12.03
C ASP A 25 19.06 10.81 -12.88
N ALA A 26 20.00 11.76 -12.94
CA ALA A 26 19.81 13.00 -13.69
C ALA A 26 19.70 12.78 -15.21
N ASN A 27 20.33 11.73 -15.76
CA ASN A 27 20.23 11.40 -17.19
C ASN A 27 18.84 10.87 -17.52
N GLU A 28 18.31 9.99 -16.67
CA GLU A 28 16.94 9.46 -16.84
C GLU A 28 15.90 10.59 -16.75
N VAL A 29 16.07 11.56 -15.82
CA VAL A 29 15.23 12.75 -15.74
C VAL A 29 15.32 13.56 -17.05
N ALA A 30 16.53 13.83 -17.55
CA ALA A 30 16.72 14.61 -18.77
C ALA A 30 16.11 13.92 -20.00
N GLU A 31 16.23 12.60 -20.13
CA GLU A 31 15.58 11.83 -21.20
C GLU A 31 14.06 11.92 -21.12
N LEU A 32 13.50 11.83 -19.91
CA LEU A 32 12.07 11.93 -19.70
C LEU A 32 11.55 13.34 -20.03
N GLU A 33 12.25 14.39 -19.61
CA GLU A 33 11.92 15.79 -19.93
C GLU A 33 12.00 16.05 -21.44
N GLN A 34 13.01 15.53 -22.11
CA GLN A 34 13.12 15.62 -23.56
C GLN A 34 11.95 14.92 -24.27
N LYS A 35 11.59 13.72 -23.82
CA LYS A 35 10.45 12.96 -24.36
C LYS A 35 9.12 13.67 -24.14
N ASN A 36 8.93 14.30 -23.01
CA ASN A 36 7.70 15.01 -22.65
C ASN A 36 7.62 16.40 -23.29
N GLY A 37 8.76 16.99 -23.68
CA GLY A 37 8.85 18.34 -24.23
C GLY A 37 8.77 19.46 -23.18
N TYR A 38 8.85 19.12 -21.90
CA TYR A 38 8.87 20.08 -20.78
C TYR A 38 9.57 19.48 -19.56
N ALA A 39 10.10 20.35 -18.70
CA ALA A 39 10.63 19.98 -17.41
C ALA A 39 9.54 20.04 -16.34
N ASP A 40 9.43 18.99 -15.53
CA ASP A 40 8.50 18.93 -14.40
C ASP A 40 9.21 18.51 -13.11
N PRO A 41 9.47 19.47 -12.19
CA PRO A 41 10.15 19.18 -10.94
C PRO A 41 9.31 18.34 -9.97
N LEU A 42 8.04 18.06 -10.28
CA LEU A 42 7.14 17.22 -9.51
C LEU A 42 6.99 15.81 -10.07
N THR A 43 7.68 15.49 -11.18
CA THR A 43 7.69 14.13 -11.75
C THR A 43 8.17 13.12 -10.72
N ASP A 44 7.40 12.06 -10.54
CA ASP A 44 7.67 11.00 -9.58
C ASP A 44 7.46 9.62 -10.21
N VAL A 45 8.03 8.59 -9.60
CA VAL A 45 7.86 7.19 -10.02
C VAL A 45 6.77 6.53 -9.20
N GLY A 46 5.93 5.75 -9.84
CA GLY A 46 4.90 4.96 -9.19
C GLY A 46 4.61 3.68 -9.96
N GLU A 47 4.11 2.67 -9.24
CA GLU A 47 3.64 1.44 -9.88
C GLU A 47 2.40 1.70 -10.74
N VAL A 48 2.15 0.81 -11.72
CA VAL A 48 0.95 0.88 -12.58
C VAL A 48 -0.33 0.62 -11.78
N PHE A 49 -0.24 -0.24 -10.76
CA PHE A 49 -1.36 -0.49 -9.86
C PHE A 49 -1.78 0.79 -9.13
N GLY A 50 -3.08 0.99 -8.99
CA GLY A 50 -3.62 2.09 -8.20
C GLY A 50 -5.09 1.86 -7.90
N VAL A 51 -5.46 2.05 -6.62
CA VAL A 51 -6.83 2.01 -6.14
C VAL A 51 -7.08 3.21 -5.24
N TRP A 52 -8.21 3.85 -5.46
CA TRP A 52 -8.70 4.92 -4.61
C TRP A 52 -10.09 4.57 -4.07
N VAL A 53 -10.20 4.40 -2.76
CA VAL A 53 -11.47 4.17 -2.08
C VAL A 53 -11.90 5.46 -1.40
N ILE A 54 -13.11 5.89 -1.66
CA ILE A 54 -13.72 7.09 -1.10
C ILE A 54 -14.92 6.66 -0.24
N GLU A 55 -14.87 7.01 1.05
CA GLU A 55 -15.98 6.75 1.95
C GLU A 55 -17.02 7.86 1.82
N GLY A 56 -18.25 7.50 1.43
CA GLY A 56 -19.31 8.45 1.24
C GLY A 56 -20.56 7.84 0.61
N ASP A 57 -21.54 8.70 0.36
CA ASP A 57 -22.81 8.34 -0.27
C ASP A 57 -22.59 8.09 -1.78
N GLU A 58 -23.37 7.16 -2.37
CA GLU A 58 -23.32 6.85 -3.80
C GLU A 58 -23.55 8.06 -4.72
N LYS A 59 -24.24 9.11 -4.23
CA LYS A 59 -24.42 10.39 -4.94
C LYS A 59 -23.10 11.05 -5.34
N LEU A 60 -22.00 10.72 -4.68
CA LEU A 60 -20.66 11.18 -5.08
C LEU A 60 -20.30 10.74 -6.50
N ASN A 61 -20.82 9.61 -6.97
CA ASN A 61 -20.61 9.15 -8.34
C ASN A 61 -21.26 10.04 -9.40
N ASP A 62 -22.26 10.85 -9.02
CA ASP A 62 -22.92 11.83 -9.91
C ASP A 62 -22.10 13.12 -9.99
N ILE A 63 -21.38 13.46 -8.91
CA ILE A 63 -20.56 14.67 -8.81
C ILE A 63 -19.17 14.40 -9.41
N LEU A 64 -18.59 13.24 -9.09
CA LEU A 64 -17.25 12.84 -9.52
C LEU A 64 -17.35 11.95 -10.78
N PRO A 65 -16.83 12.37 -11.94
CA PRO A 65 -17.09 11.73 -13.22
C PRO A 65 -16.27 10.44 -13.47
N PHE A 66 -15.98 9.65 -12.46
CA PHE A 66 -15.13 8.45 -12.56
C PHE A 66 -15.73 7.40 -13.51
N LYS A 67 -17.05 7.22 -13.50
CA LYS A 67 -17.75 6.33 -14.44
C LYS A 67 -17.56 6.77 -15.89
N LYS A 68 -17.68 8.08 -16.17
CA LYS A 68 -17.47 8.63 -17.52
C LYS A 68 -16.01 8.50 -17.96
N ALA A 69 -15.07 8.54 -17.01
CA ALA A 69 -13.65 8.36 -17.27
C ALA A 69 -13.21 6.89 -17.38
N GLY A 70 -14.12 5.92 -17.21
CA GLY A 70 -13.80 4.49 -17.27
C GLY A 70 -12.93 4.01 -16.11
N LEU A 71 -13.02 4.64 -14.93
CA LEU A 71 -12.15 4.39 -13.78
C LEU A 71 -12.81 3.58 -12.64
N LEU A 72 -13.97 2.95 -12.89
CA LEU A 72 -14.70 2.22 -11.84
C LEU A 72 -13.99 0.96 -11.33
N ASP A 73 -13.01 0.47 -12.06
CA ASP A 73 -12.11 -0.61 -11.62
C ASP A 73 -11.01 -0.13 -10.65
N LYS A 74 -10.81 1.19 -10.56
CA LYS A 74 -9.72 1.81 -9.78
C LYS A 74 -10.21 2.79 -8.70
N VAL A 75 -11.42 3.32 -8.87
CA VAL A 75 -11.99 4.30 -7.93
C VAL A 75 -13.35 3.82 -7.44
N PHE A 76 -13.49 3.63 -6.14
CA PHE A 76 -14.72 3.12 -5.53
C PHE A 76 -15.28 4.12 -4.52
N VAL A 77 -16.58 4.36 -4.59
CA VAL A 77 -17.34 5.02 -3.52
C VAL A 77 -18.00 3.93 -2.69
N THR A 78 -17.82 3.98 -1.39
CA THR A 78 -18.40 3.01 -0.44
C THR A 78 -18.88 3.69 0.82
N PRO A 79 -19.96 3.23 1.46
CA PRO A 79 -20.40 3.76 2.75
C PRO A 79 -19.44 3.42 3.91
N ASP A 80 -18.59 2.40 3.76
CA ASP A 80 -17.57 1.99 4.74
C ASP A 80 -16.28 1.55 4.04
N MET A 81 -15.20 2.29 4.27
CA MET A 81 -13.88 1.94 3.73
C MET A 81 -13.04 1.10 4.71
N SER A 82 -13.54 0.83 5.91
CA SER A 82 -12.78 0.12 6.96
C SER A 82 -12.23 -1.24 6.52
N PRO A 83 -12.97 -2.09 5.77
CA PRO A 83 -12.46 -3.35 5.27
C PRO A 83 -11.23 -3.18 4.35
N TYR A 84 -11.29 -2.25 3.41
CA TYR A 84 -10.20 -1.94 2.49
C TYR A 84 -8.97 -1.41 3.24
N LYS A 85 -9.19 -0.49 4.19
CA LYS A 85 -8.13 0.07 5.04
C LYS A 85 -7.47 -1.02 5.89
N LYS A 86 -8.28 -1.87 6.53
CA LYS A 86 -7.78 -2.96 7.37
C LYS A 86 -6.93 -3.92 6.55
N ARG A 87 -7.44 -4.41 5.42
CA ARG A 87 -6.72 -5.30 4.50
C ARG A 87 -5.38 -4.69 4.05
N LYS A 88 -5.41 -3.46 3.51
CA LYS A 88 -4.19 -2.79 3.05
C LYS A 88 -3.18 -2.59 4.17
N VAL A 89 -3.60 -2.05 5.32
CA VAL A 89 -2.69 -1.71 6.42
C VAL A 89 -2.06 -2.96 7.01
N ARG A 90 -2.82 -4.04 7.21
CA ARG A 90 -2.29 -5.26 7.82
C ARG A 90 -1.42 -6.07 6.85
N ILE A 91 -1.84 -6.24 5.63
CA ILE A 91 -1.14 -7.09 4.65
C ILE A 91 -0.01 -6.30 3.98
N LEU A 92 -0.30 -5.27 3.19
CA LEU A 92 0.73 -4.55 2.43
C LEU A 92 1.68 -3.75 3.34
N ASN A 93 1.12 -2.86 4.14
CA ASN A 93 1.94 -1.99 4.97
C ASN A 93 2.55 -2.76 6.15
N GLY A 94 1.84 -3.78 6.67
CA GLY A 94 2.33 -4.69 7.71
C GLY A 94 3.50 -5.53 7.23
N ALA A 95 3.43 -6.11 6.02
CA ALA A 95 4.54 -6.85 5.43
C ALA A 95 5.81 -5.99 5.35
N HIS A 96 5.75 -4.84 4.70
CA HIS A 96 6.86 -3.90 4.63
C HIS A 96 7.47 -3.63 6.01
N THR A 97 6.63 -3.28 7.00
CA THR A 97 7.11 -2.95 8.35
C THR A 97 7.71 -4.16 9.07
N GLY A 98 7.21 -5.35 8.78
CA GLY A 98 7.65 -6.59 9.44
C GLY A 98 9.02 -7.07 8.99
N PHE A 99 9.33 -7.00 7.70
CA PHE A 99 10.57 -7.61 7.19
C PHE A 99 11.70 -6.64 6.86
N VAL A 100 11.42 -5.36 6.53
CA VAL A 100 12.44 -4.47 5.94
C VAL A 100 13.68 -4.25 6.80
N LEU A 101 13.54 -4.15 8.13
CA LEU A 101 14.71 -3.94 9.01
C LEU A 101 15.58 -5.20 9.10
N GLY A 102 14.96 -6.38 9.21
CA GLY A 102 15.67 -7.66 9.20
C GLY A 102 16.38 -7.90 7.88
N ALA A 103 15.70 -7.61 6.76
CA ALA A 103 16.25 -7.72 5.42
C ALA A 103 17.47 -6.79 5.22
N TYR A 104 17.36 -5.54 5.65
CA TYR A 104 18.48 -4.60 5.58
C TYR A 104 19.70 -5.08 6.39
N LEU A 105 19.50 -5.61 7.59
CA LEU A 105 20.56 -6.19 8.40
C LEU A 105 21.15 -7.47 7.79
N ALA A 106 20.38 -8.20 6.98
CA ALA A 106 20.84 -9.36 6.23
C ALA A 106 21.63 -8.98 4.97
N GLY A 107 21.65 -7.70 4.57
CA GLY A 107 22.44 -7.20 3.45
C GLY A 107 21.64 -6.76 2.23
N GLU A 108 20.30 -6.88 2.28
CA GLU A 108 19.43 -6.43 1.20
C GLU A 108 19.25 -4.90 1.20
N ASN A 109 18.98 -4.31 0.03
CA ASN A 109 18.82 -2.87 -0.12
C ASN A 109 17.43 -2.45 -0.58
N ILE A 110 16.80 -3.24 -1.45
CA ILE A 110 15.49 -2.94 -2.04
C ILE A 110 14.50 -4.10 -1.82
N VAL A 111 13.21 -3.77 -1.83
CA VAL A 111 12.12 -4.74 -1.60
C VAL A 111 12.14 -5.88 -2.61
N ARG A 112 12.43 -5.61 -3.88
CA ARG A 112 12.46 -6.61 -4.93
C ARG A 112 13.49 -7.72 -4.65
N ASP A 113 14.68 -7.36 -4.19
CA ASP A 113 15.73 -8.34 -3.88
C ASP A 113 15.29 -9.27 -2.74
N CYS A 114 14.59 -8.74 -1.73
CA CYS A 114 13.98 -9.54 -0.66
C CYS A 114 12.99 -10.61 -1.16
N MET A 115 12.36 -10.39 -2.31
CA MET A 115 11.44 -11.38 -2.89
C MET A 115 12.17 -12.53 -3.58
N HIS A 116 13.47 -12.40 -3.82
CA HIS A 116 14.36 -13.44 -4.36
C HIS A 116 15.20 -14.13 -3.28
N ASP A 117 15.25 -13.60 -2.05
CA ASP A 117 15.85 -14.26 -0.90
C ASP A 117 14.84 -15.22 -0.24
N GLU A 118 15.19 -16.50 -0.18
CA GLU A 118 14.28 -17.55 0.34
C GLU A 118 13.97 -17.37 1.82
N VAL A 119 14.91 -16.88 2.62
CA VAL A 119 14.73 -16.70 4.08
C VAL A 119 13.81 -15.52 4.36
N ILE A 120 14.08 -14.37 3.72
CA ILE A 120 13.30 -13.15 3.93
C ILE A 120 11.88 -13.32 3.38
N LYS A 121 11.73 -13.87 2.19
CA LYS A 121 10.43 -14.19 1.60
C LYS A 121 9.68 -15.23 2.43
N GLY A 122 10.37 -16.26 2.91
CA GLY A 122 9.79 -17.27 3.79
C GLY A 122 9.28 -16.69 5.10
N PHE A 123 10.06 -15.79 5.73
CA PHE A 123 9.63 -15.06 6.92
C PHE A 123 8.38 -14.21 6.65
N MET A 124 8.39 -13.42 5.57
CA MET A 124 7.25 -12.59 5.18
C MET A 124 6.00 -13.44 4.94
N ASN A 125 6.13 -14.54 4.23
CA ASN A 125 5.01 -15.44 3.94
C ASN A 125 4.43 -16.05 5.21
N LYS A 126 5.27 -16.56 6.09
CA LYS A 126 4.83 -17.10 7.38
C LYS A 126 4.07 -16.05 8.19
N MET A 127 4.64 -14.85 8.32
CA MET A 127 3.99 -13.75 9.02
C MET A 127 2.62 -13.41 8.40
N LEU A 128 2.52 -13.32 7.06
CA LEU A 128 1.28 -12.94 6.39
C LEU A 128 0.22 -14.03 6.45
N TYR A 129 0.56 -15.26 6.05
CA TYR A 129 -0.42 -16.33 5.85
C TYR A 129 -0.78 -17.07 7.13
N ASP A 130 0.18 -17.23 8.06
CA ASP A 130 -0.03 -18.00 9.28
C ASP A 130 -0.40 -17.14 10.49
N GLU A 131 0.00 -15.84 10.49
CA GLU A 131 -0.12 -15.00 11.69
C GLU A 131 -1.03 -13.78 11.48
N VAL A 132 -0.99 -13.11 10.32
CA VAL A 132 -1.76 -11.88 10.07
C VAL A 132 -3.14 -12.18 9.48
N ILE A 133 -3.20 -12.91 8.38
CA ILE A 133 -4.46 -13.21 7.67
C ILE A 133 -5.49 -13.89 8.58
N PRO A 134 -5.13 -14.90 9.41
CA PRO A 134 -6.09 -15.53 10.30
C PRO A 134 -6.76 -14.57 11.29
N THR A 135 -6.09 -13.49 11.71
CA THR A 135 -6.61 -12.50 12.66
C THR A 135 -7.55 -11.46 12.03
N LEU A 136 -7.76 -11.51 10.72
CA LEU A 136 -8.57 -10.52 10.02
C LEU A 136 -10.01 -11.02 9.83
N PRO A 137 -11.03 -10.31 10.35
CA PRO A 137 -12.44 -10.69 10.20
C PRO A 137 -12.98 -10.27 8.80
N LEU A 138 -12.34 -10.74 7.74
CA LEU A 138 -12.67 -10.49 6.34
C LEU A 138 -12.66 -11.80 5.57
N ASP A 139 -13.21 -11.82 4.36
CA ASP A 139 -13.19 -13.02 3.52
C ASP A 139 -11.76 -13.51 3.28
N LYS A 140 -11.53 -14.79 3.62
CA LYS A 140 -10.19 -15.38 3.57
C LYS A 140 -9.64 -15.46 2.15
N ASN A 141 -10.48 -15.73 1.17
CA ASN A 141 -10.05 -15.84 -0.22
C ASN A 141 -9.64 -14.47 -0.76
N ASP A 142 -10.40 -13.40 -0.43
CA ASP A 142 -10.03 -12.03 -0.78
C ASP A 142 -8.70 -11.62 -0.13
N LEU A 143 -8.48 -11.97 1.15
CA LEU A 143 -7.22 -11.70 1.84
C LEU A 143 -6.03 -12.42 1.21
N MET A 144 -6.21 -13.70 0.85
CA MET A 144 -5.16 -14.50 0.20
C MET A 144 -4.82 -13.97 -1.18
N GLN A 145 -5.82 -13.63 -1.99
CA GLN A 145 -5.61 -13.01 -3.31
C GLN A 145 -4.91 -11.66 -3.19
N PHE A 146 -5.32 -10.84 -2.23
CA PHE A 146 -4.67 -9.55 -1.99
C PHE A 146 -3.22 -9.72 -1.54
N ALA A 147 -2.91 -10.68 -0.67
CA ALA A 147 -1.53 -10.96 -0.24
C ALA A 147 -0.66 -11.44 -1.40
N SER A 148 -1.18 -12.29 -2.28
CA SER A 148 -0.48 -12.71 -3.51
C SER A 148 -0.19 -11.53 -4.43
N ALA A 149 -1.20 -10.69 -4.68
CA ALA A 149 -1.03 -9.49 -5.50
C ALA A 149 -0.01 -8.50 -4.90
N VAL A 150 0.06 -8.40 -3.56
CA VAL A 150 1.08 -7.59 -2.87
C VAL A 150 2.49 -8.12 -3.14
N GLN A 151 2.70 -9.44 -3.15
CA GLN A 151 4.00 -10.02 -3.48
C GLN A 151 4.42 -9.73 -4.92
N ASP A 152 3.48 -9.79 -5.88
CA ASP A 152 3.76 -9.42 -7.27
C ASP A 152 4.16 -7.94 -7.38
N ARG A 153 3.51 -7.06 -6.62
CA ARG A 153 3.85 -5.63 -6.54
C ARG A 153 5.22 -5.40 -5.90
N PHE A 154 5.61 -6.18 -4.89
CA PHE A 154 6.93 -6.13 -4.27
C PHE A 154 8.03 -6.59 -5.22
N ASN A 155 7.71 -7.52 -6.10
CA ASN A 155 8.61 -8.03 -7.14
C ASN A 155 8.61 -7.20 -8.44
N ASN A 156 8.05 -5.99 -8.42
CA ASN A 156 7.97 -5.12 -9.60
C ASN A 156 9.38 -4.73 -10.10
N PRO A 157 9.77 -5.09 -11.34
CA PRO A 157 11.12 -4.83 -11.86
C PRO A 157 11.39 -3.35 -12.16
N PHE A 158 10.35 -2.52 -12.18
CA PHE A 158 10.45 -1.09 -12.53
C PHE A 158 10.46 -0.17 -11.30
N VAL A 159 10.43 -0.74 -10.10
CA VAL A 159 10.33 0.05 -8.86
C VAL A 159 11.39 -0.41 -7.87
N ASP A 160 12.42 0.40 -7.70
CA ASP A 160 13.46 0.18 -6.68
C ASP A 160 13.06 0.84 -5.37
N HIS A 161 12.29 0.10 -4.56
CA HIS A 161 11.79 0.59 -3.28
C HIS A 161 12.80 0.31 -2.18
N GLU A 162 13.55 1.32 -1.76
CA GLU A 162 14.62 1.21 -0.77
C GLU A 162 14.10 0.85 0.61
N LEU A 163 14.69 -0.16 1.24
CA LEU A 163 14.32 -0.63 2.59
C LEU A 163 14.48 0.49 3.63
N MET A 164 15.55 1.28 3.53
CA MET A 164 15.78 2.38 4.47
C MET A 164 14.73 3.49 4.38
N SER A 165 14.21 3.79 3.19
CA SER A 165 13.11 4.75 3.05
C SER A 165 11.82 4.26 3.71
N ILE A 166 11.56 2.95 3.64
CA ILE A 166 10.43 2.30 4.32
C ILE A 166 10.63 2.30 5.85
N SER A 167 11.86 2.17 6.31
CA SER A 167 12.19 2.04 7.74
C SER A 167 11.90 3.30 8.57
N LEU A 168 11.76 4.46 7.93
CA LEU A 168 11.48 5.71 8.62
C LEU A 168 10.23 5.59 9.53
N ASN A 169 10.35 6.02 10.78
CA ASN A 169 9.30 5.93 11.79
C ASN A 169 8.83 4.49 12.09
N SER A 170 9.73 3.50 12.03
CA SER A 170 9.43 2.06 12.19
C SER A 170 8.62 1.75 13.44
N THR A 171 8.94 2.33 14.60
CA THR A 171 8.22 2.08 15.85
C THR A 171 6.75 2.45 15.76
N SER A 172 6.45 3.65 15.24
CA SER A 172 5.07 4.13 15.07
C SER A 172 4.32 3.31 14.01
N LYS A 173 5.01 2.96 12.92
CA LYS A 173 4.47 2.10 11.86
C LYS A 173 4.16 0.70 12.41
N TRP A 174 5.06 0.11 13.18
CA TRP A 174 4.85 -1.21 13.76
C TRP A 174 3.63 -1.22 14.69
N LYS A 175 3.53 -0.24 15.60
CA LYS A 175 2.36 -0.09 16.48
C LYS A 175 1.03 0.02 15.73
N ALA A 176 1.01 0.71 14.60
CA ALA A 176 -0.21 0.93 13.82
C ALA A 176 -0.54 -0.24 12.88
N ARG A 177 0.46 -0.97 12.37
CA ARG A 177 0.31 -1.93 11.27
C ARG A 177 0.38 -3.39 11.72
N ASN A 178 1.35 -3.73 12.60
CA ASN A 178 1.64 -5.12 13.00
C ASN A 178 1.11 -5.46 14.39
N MET A 179 1.29 -4.57 15.37
CA MET A 179 0.89 -4.84 16.76
C MET A 179 -0.55 -5.31 16.93
N PRO A 180 -1.57 -4.75 16.24
CA PRO A 180 -2.94 -5.24 16.42
C PRO A 180 -3.15 -6.68 15.94
N SER A 181 -2.50 -7.10 14.85
CA SER A 181 -2.54 -8.52 14.42
C SER A 181 -1.76 -9.41 15.37
N PHE A 182 -0.61 -8.95 15.86
CA PHE A 182 0.20 -9.66 16.84
C PHE A 182 -0.59 -9.92 18.15
N LEU A 183 -1.25 -8.91 18.69
CA LEU A 183 -2.06 -9.05 19.90
C LEU A 183 -3.27 -9.96 19.70
N GLU A 184 -3.93 -9.90 18.54
CA GLU A 184 -5.05 -10.76 18.24
C GLU A 184 -4.59 -12.22 18.05
N TYR A 185 -3.45 -12.43 17.40
CA TYR A 185 -2.85 -13.77 17.26
C TYR A 185 -2.54 -14.41 18.62
N ILE A 186 -1.92 -13.66 19.54
CA ILE A 186 -1.68 -14.15 20.90
C ILE A 186 -2.98 -14.51 21.61
N LYS A 187 -4.00 -13.66 21.50
CA LYS A 187 -5.31 -13.88 22.11
C LYS A 187 -5.99 -15.15 21.59
N GLU A 188 -5.90 -15.41 20.29
CA GLU A 188 -6.53 -16.56 19.65
C GLU A 188 -5.76 -17.87 19.86
N THR A 189 -4.43 -17.80 19.89
CA THR A 189 -3.58 -19.01 19.93
C THR A 189 -2.99 -19.31 21.30
N GLY A 190 -2.95 -18.34 22.20
CA GLY A 190 -2.28 -18.43 23.50
C GLY A 190 -0.76 -18.46 23.45
N LYS A 191 -0.18 -18.09 22.29
CA LYS A 191 1.29 -18.18 22.04
C LYS A 191 1.90 -16.81 21.84
#